data_6e4fcbf2cef672a2989df1460c928d80
#
_entry.id   6e4fcbf2cef672a2989df1460c928d80
#
_cell.length_a   1.000
_cell.length_b   1.000
_cell.length_c   1.000
_cell.angle_alpha   90.00
_cell.angle_beta   90.00
_cell.angle_gamma   90.00
#
_symmetry.space_group_name_H-M   'P 1'
#
loop_
_entity.id
_entity.type
_entity.pdbx_description
1 polymer ?
#
loop_
_entity_poly.entity_id
_entity_poly.type
_entity_poly.pdbx_seq_one_letter_code
_entity_poly.pdbx_strand_id
1 'polypeptide(L)'
;MIDAPVSGGVIGAENGTLTFMVGGEKDAYDQIEPYFAIMGQKSVLCGGPGAGQSAKICNNMILGISMIGVCEAFNLAQKLNLNWNRLFDVVSTSSGSCWSVNTYCPAPAVGPESPADRDYKPGFAAELMLKDLKLSQEAANAVSAPTELGKHATEIYETFISEGGKGMDFSAILPYLEKK
;
A
#
# COMPACT_ATOMS: atom_id res chain seq x y z
N MET A 1 3.40 -10.97 -25.31
CA MET A 1 2.90 -11.32 -23.96
C MET A 1 2.90 -10.04 -23.13
N ILE A 2 1.86 -9.83 -22.31
CA ILE A 2 1.70 -8.64 -21.46
C ILE A 2 1.47 -9.12 -20.01
N ASP A 3 2.06 -8.45 -19.05
CA ASP A 3 1.71 -8.48 -17.64
C ASP A 3 1.09 -7.12 -17.24
N ALA A 4 0.02 -7.13 -16.47
CA ALA A 4 -0.70 -5.91 -16.14
C ALA A 4 -1.31 -5.97 -14.71
N PRO A 5 -0.49 -6.05 -13.66
CA PRO A 5 -0.99 -5.94 -12.31
C PRO A 5 -1.58 -4.55 -12.04
N VAL A 6 -2.44 -4.48 -11.03
CA VAL A 6 -3.23 -3.27 -10.73
C VAL A 6 -2.97 -2.73 -9.33
N SER A 7 -3.25 -1.44 -9.15
CA SER A 7 -3.40 -0.77 -7.86
C SER A 7 -4.77 -0.10 -7.80
N GLY A 8 -5.41 -0.07 -6.61
CA GLY A 8 -6.74 0.52 -6.37
C GLY A 8 -7.68 -0.37 -5.55
N GLY A 9 -7.33 -1.66 -5.36
CA GLY A 9 -8.12 -2.60 -4.56
C GLY A 9 -9.52 -2.85 -5.14
N VAL A 10 -10.41 -3.36 -4.30
CA VAL A 10 -11.80 -3.67 -4.67
C VAL A 10 -12.57 -2.40 -5.06
N ILE A 11 -12.42 -1.34 -4.27
CA ILE A 11 -13.09 -0.04 -4.53
C ILE A 11 -12.65 0.54 -5.87
N GLY A 12 -11.36 0.46 -6.19
CA GLY A 12 -10.85 0.91 -7.48
C GLY A 12 -11.40 0.11 -8.65
N ALA A 13 -11.61 -1.20 -8.46
CA ALA A 13 -12.23 -2.05 -9.48
C ALA A 13 -13.72 -1.73 -9.69
N GLU A 14 -14.48 -1.56 -8.60
CA GLU A 14 -15.90 -1.21 -8.65
C GLU A 14 -16.15 0.17 -9.31
N ASN A 15 -15.27 1.12 -9.05
CA ASN A 15 -15.39 2.49 -9.57
C ASN A 15 -14.71 2.70 -10.93
N GLY A 16 -14.05 1.68 -11.51
CA GLY A 16 -13.28 1.84 -12.74
C GLY A 16 -12.08 2.80 -12.59
N THR A 17 -11.50 2.89 -11.40
CA THR A 17 -10.39 3.82 -11.08
C THR A 17 -9.04 3.11 -10.84
N LEU A 18 -8.90 1.88 -11.31
CA LEU A 18 -7.65 1.14 -11.20
C LEU A 18 -6.51 1.84 -11.94
N THR A 19 -5.31 1.70 -11.41
CA THR A 19 -4.06 1.98 -12.14
C THR A 19 -3.45 0.67 -12.60
N PHE A 20 -3.29 0.50 -13.91
CA PHE A 20 -2.63 -0.65 -14.53
C PHE A 20 -1.14 -0.38 -14.70
N MET A 21 -0.29 -1.29 -14.23
CA MET A 21 1.16 -1.27 -14.41
C MET A 21 1.50 -2.30 -15.48
N VAL A 22 1.81 -1.85 -16.70
CA VAL A 22 1.88 -2.74 -17.86
C VAL A 22 3.32 -3.03 -18.24
N GLY A 23 3.66 -4.31 -18.33
CA GLY A 23 4.92 -4.79 -18.91
C GLY A 23 4.68 -5.53 -20.22
N GLY A 24 5.45 -5.21 -21.25
CA GLY A 24 5.34 -5.84 -22.55
C GLY A 24 5.80 -4.94 -23.70
N GLU A 25 5.70 -5.47 -24.92
CA GLU A 25 6.03 -4.71 -26.12
C GLU A 25 5.01 -3.61 -26.37
N LYS A 26 5.50 -2.44 -26.84
CA LYS A 26 4.64 -1.26 -27.07
C LYS A 26 3.48 -1.54 -28.00
N ASP A 27 3.70 -2.23 -29.11
CA ASP A 27 2.64 -2.55 -30.09
C ASP A 27 1.52 -3.40 -29.45
N ALA A 28 1.89 -4.30 -28.53
CA ALA A 28 0.91 -5.11 -27.81
C ALA A 28 0.16 -4.26 -26.74
N TYR A 29 0.86 -3.32 -26.11
CA TYR A 29 0.25 -2.37 -25.19
C TYR A 29 -0.78 -1.49 -25.91
N ASP A 30 -0.42 -0.91 -27.05
CA ASP A 30 -1.29 -0.02 -27.84
C ASP A 30 -2.60 -0.71 -28.28
N GLN A 31 -2.56 -2.03 -28.52
CA GLN A 31 -3.76 -2.82 -28.87
C GLN A 31 -4.72 -3.02 -27.69
N ILE A 32 -4.22 -3.09 -26.45
CA ILE A 32 -5.04 -3.38 -25.27
C ILE A 32 -5.32 -2.15 -24.40
N GLU A 33 -4.60 -1.06 -24.59
CA GLU A 33 -4.77 0.18 -23.83
C GLU A 33 -6.23 0.67 -23.80
N PRO A 34 -7.02 0.62 -24.90
CA PRO A 34 -8.44 0.99 -24.87
C PRO A 34 -9.30 0.19 -23.87
N TYR A 35 -8.91 -1.07 -23.59
CA TYR A 35 -9.61 -1.89 -22.60
C TYR A 35 -9.26 -1.46 -21.15
N PHE A 36 -8.01 -1.07 -20.91
CA PHE A 36 -7.61 -0.52 -19.62
C PHE A 36 -8.34 0.78 -19.31
N ALA A 37 -8.58 1.63 -20.30
CA ALA A 37 -9.33 2.88 -20.15
C ALA A 37 -10.81 2.66 -19.73
N ILE A 38 -11.37 1.47 -19.99
CA ILE A 38 -12.72 1.10 -19.53
C ILE A 38 -12.70 0.61 -18.07
N MET A 39 -11.64 -0.07 -17.65
CA MET A 39 -11.53 -0.72 -16.34
C MET A 39 -10.81 0.12 -15.28
N GLY A 40 -10.14 1.19 -15.69
CA GLY A 40 -9.34 2.02 -14.78
C GLY A 40 -9.16 3.45 -15.27
N GLN A 41 -8.58 4.26 -14.41
CA GLN A 41 -8.31 5.66 -14.72
C GLN A 41 -6.96 5.89 -15.38
N LYS A 42 -6.04 4.92 -15.29
CA LYS A 42 -4.66 5.06 -15.78
C LYS A 42 -4.05 3.73 -16.12
N SER A 43 -3.37 3.66 -17.26
CA SER A 43 -2.43 2.60 -17.58
C SER A 43 -1.03 3.19 -17.83
N VAL A 44 0.01 2.50 -17.38
CA VAL A 44 1.40 2.91 -17.54
C VAL A 44 2.19 1.78 -18.13
N LEU A 45 2.76 1.96 -19.32
CA LEU A 45 3.73 1.03 -19.89
C LEU A 45 5.06 1.19 -19.13
N CYS A 46 5.37 0.23 -18.27
CA CYS A 46 6.53 0.26 -17.36
C CYS A 46 7.83 -0.24 -18.03
N GLY A 47 7.72 -0.91 -19.17
CA GLY A 47 8.85 -1.49 -19.89
C GLY A 47 8.49 -2.81 -20.54
N GLY A 48 9.50 -3.64 -20.87
CA GLY A 48 9.31 -4.97 -21.44
C GLY A 48 8.57 -5.95 -20.55
N PRO A 49 8.41 -7.22 -20.97
CA PRO A 49 7.73 -8.26 -20.20
C PRO A 49 8.28 -8.38 -18.77
N GLY A 50 7.38 -8.41 -17.76
CA GLY A 50 7.71 -8.45 -16.33
C GLY A 50 7.87 -7.07 -15.66
N ALA A 51 7.98 -5.97 -16.41
CA ALA A 51 8.15 -4.63 -15.85
C ALA A 51 6.93 -4.16 -15.06
N GLY A 52 5.72 -4.58 -15.42
CA GLY A 52 4.51 -4.31 -14.66
C GLY A 52 4.55 -4.96 -13.27
N GLN A 53 4.97 -6.21 -13.18
CA GLN A 53 5.16 -6.91 -11.91
C GLN A 53 6.24 -6.22 -11.06
N SER A 54 7.35 -5.82 -11.65
CA SER A 54 8.42 -5.09 -10.97
C SER A 54 7.93 -3.76 -10.41
N ALA A 55 7.14 -3.01 -11.18
CA ALA A 55 6.52 -1.77 -10.73
C ALA A 55 5.56 -2.02 -9.54
N LYS A 56 4.74 -3.08 -9.61
CA LYS A 56 3.83 -3.47 -8.52
C LYS A 56 4.59 -3.81 -7.25
N ILE A 57 5.65 -4.59 -7.33
CA ILE A 57 6.49 -4.98 -6.18
C ILE A 57 7.07 -3.74 -5.50
N CYS A 58 7.67 -2.83 -6.28
CA CYS A 58 8.23 -1.58 -5.75
C CYS A 58 7.15 -0.69 -5.11
N ASN A 59 6.00 -0.53 -5.78
CA ASN A 59 4.88 0.24 -5.25
C ASN A 59 4.40 -0.30 -3.91
N ASN A 60 4.22 -1.61 -3.79
CA ASN A 60 3.67 -2.20 -2.56
C ASN A 60 4.70 -2.29 -1.44
N MET A 61 6.00 -2.33 -1.74
CA MET A 61 7.04 -2.13 -0.73
C MET A 61 6.97 -0.72 -0.13
N ILE A 62 6.84 0.31 -0.97
CA ILE A 62 6.64 1.70 -0.51
C ILE A 62 5.36 1.81 0.32
N LEU A 63 4.27 1.19 -0.12
CA LEU A 63 2.99 1.21 0.58
C LEU A 63 3.09 0.60 1.98
N GLY A 64 3.71 -0.57 2.12
CA GLY A 64 3.88 -1.23 3.42
C GLY A 64 4.76 -0.43 4.37
N ILE A 65 5.89 0.09 3.89
CA ILE A 65 6.80 0.94 4.68
C ILE A 65 6.10 2.22 5.12
N SER A 66 5.42 2.91 4.22
CA SER A 66 4.75 4.19 4.53
C SER A 66 3.59 4.00 5.50
N MET A 67 2.83 2.90 5.40
CA MET A 67 1.74 2.61 6.34
C MET A 67 2.28 2.39 7.76
N ILE A 68 3.36 1.62 7.92
CA ILE A 68 4.00 1.44 9.23
C ILE A 68 4.46 2.77 9.78
N GLY A 69 5.19 3.58 8.99
CA GLY A 69 5.68 4.88 9.44
C GLY A 69 4.58 5.84 9.85
N VAL A 70 3.44 5.84 9.13
CA VAL A 70 2.25 6.61 9.50
C VAL A 70 1.66 6.10 10.82
N CYS A 71 1.49 4.79 10.98
CA CYS A 71 0.98 4.20 12.22
C CYS A 71 1.88 4.53 13.42
N GLU A 72 3.20 4.42 13.27
CA GLU A 72 4.16 4.80 14.32
C GLU A 72 4.05 6.29 14.68
N ALA A 73 3.92 7.17 13.68
CA ALA A 73 3.78 8.62 13.92
C ALA A 73 2.48 8.94 14.68
N PHE A 74 1.35 8.30 14.32
CA PHE A 74 0.09 8.51 15.03
C PHE A 74 0.11 7.93 16.44
N ASN A 75 0.72 6.76 16.66
CA ASN A 75 0.92 6.19 17.99
C ASN A 75 1.83 7.09 18.86
N LEU A 76 2.93 7.59 18.30
CA LEU A 76 3.81 8.54 18.99
C LEU A 76 3.07 9.83 19.36
N ALA A 77 2.28 10.39 18.44
CA ALA A 77 1.47 11.58 18.69
C ALA A 77 0.53 11.39 19.91
N GLN A 78 -0.12 10.23 19.99
CA GLN A 78 -0.97 9.88 21.13
C GLN A 78 -0.18 9.87 22.45
N LYS A 79 1.01 9.25 22.47
CA LYS A 79 1.88 9.23 23.66
C LYS A 79 2.40 10.64 24.05
N LEU A 80 2.50 11.54 23.06
CA LEU A 80 2.85 12.94 23.26
C LEU A 80 1.65 13.86 23.58
N ASN A 81 0.42 13.30 23.73
CA ASN A 81 -0.83 14.04 23.91
C ASN A 81 -1.14 15.00 22.73
N LEU A 82 -0.67 14.72 21.54
CA LEU A 82 -1.02 15.45 20.32
C LEU A 82 -2.28 14.85 19.69
N ASN A 83 -3.29 15.68 19.48
CA ASN A 83 -4.54 15.26 18.86
C ASN A 83 -4.30 14.78 17.42
N TRP A 84 -4.83 13.63 17.03
CA TRP A 84 -4.66 13.01 15.74
C TRP A 84 -5.16 13.86 14.56
N ASN A 85 -6.29 14.59 14.73
CA ASN A 85 -6.76 15.50 13.67
C ASN A 85 -5.77 16.65 13.45
N ARG A 86 -5.14 17.17 14.51
CA ARG A 86 -4.10 18.19 14.37
C ARG A 86 -2.83 17.67 13.71
N LEU A 87 -2.43 16.43 14.03
CA LEU A 87 -1.34 15.77 13.31
C LEU A 87 -1.68 15.61 11.83
N PHE A 88 -2.90 15.14 11.52
CA PHE A 88 -3.37 14.99 10.14
C PHE A 88 -3.35 16.32 9.39
N ASP A 89 -3.90 17.39 9.97
CA ASP A 89 -3.92 18.74 9.35
C ASP A 89 -2.51 19.19 8.95
N VAL A 90 -1.50 18.89 9.76
CA VAL A 90 -0.10 19.21 9.47
C VAL A 90 0.47 18.28 8.41
N VAL A 91 0.40 16.96 8.63
CA VAL A 91 1.11 15.97 7.80
C VAL A 91 0.54 15.91 6.39
N SER A 92 -0.80 16.02 6.24
CA SER A 92 -1.48 15.94 4.93
C SER A 92 -1.01 16.99 3.92
N THR A 93 -0.45 18.10 4.40
CA THR A 93 -0.01 19.24 3.57
C THR A 93 1.51 19.52 3.69
N SER A 94 2.21 18.73 4.49
CA SER A 94 3.65 18.90 4.75
C SER A 94 4.47 17.78 4.10
N SER A 95 5.79 17.80 4.32
CA SER A 95 6.74 16.85 3.72
C SER A 95 6.54 15.39 4.13
N GLY A 96 5.80 15.11 5.21
CA GLY A 96 5.39 13.76 5.61
C GLY A 96 4.17 13.22 4.85
N SER A 97 3.59 14.01 3.95
CA SER A 97 2.41 13.64 3.15
C SER A 97 2.67 12.40 2.29
N CYS A 98 1.75 11.46 2.33
CA CYS A 98 1.76 10.26 1.51
C CYS A 98 0.35 9.68 1.36
N TRP A 99 0.17 8.70 0.46
CA TRP A 99 -1.13 8.08 0.22
C TRP A 99 -1.73 7.46 1.50
N SER A 100 -0.89 6.85 2.35
CA SER A 100 -1.31 6.25 3.63
C SER A 100 -1.86 7.27 4.64
N VAL A 101 -1.50 8.56 4.52
CA VAL A 101 -2.12 9.65 5.29
C VAL A 101 -3.32 10.20 4.54
N ASN A 102 -3.12 10.62 3.29
CA ASN A 102 -4.08 11.50 2.60
C ASN A 102 -5.32 10.78 2.06
N THR A 103 -5.22 9.44 1.84
CA THR A 103 -6.29 8.64 1.24
C THR A 103 -6.73 7.47 2.13
N TYR A 104 -5.84 6.98 2.98
CA TYR A 104 -6.06 5.73 3.71
C TYR A 104 -5.58 5.83 5.17
N CYS A 105 -5.94 6.92 5.85
CA CYS A 105 -5.47 7.20 7.20
C CYS A 105 -5.80 6.03 8.15
N PRO A 106 -4.81 5.50 8.90
CA PRO A 106 -5.05 4.38 9.81
C PRO A 106 -5.76 4.78 11.12
N ALA A 107 -5.93 6.09 11.38
CA ALA A 107 -6.57 6.59 12.59
C ALA A 107 -8.09 6.76 12.36
N PRO A 108 -8.96 6.16 13.21
CA PRO A 108 -10.41 6.29 13.07
C PRO A 108 -10.89 7.74 13.18
N ALA A 109 -11.87 8.11 12.37
CA ALA A 109 -12.48 9.45 12.30
C ALA A 109 -11.45 10.57 12.01
N VAL A 110 -10.37 10.26 11.28
CA VAL A 110 -9.33 11.21 10.90
C VAL A 110 -9.12 11.17 9.39
N GLY A 111 -9.25 12.32 8.75
CA GLY A 111 -9.12 12.45 7.29
C GLY A 111 -10.26 11.81 6.50
N PRO A 112 -10.00 11.34 5.26
CA PRO A 112 -11.00 10.63 4.47
C PRO A 112 -11.38 9.28 5.07
N GLU A 113 -12.62 8.83 4.80
CA GLU A 113 -13.10 7.52 5.25
C GLU A 113 -12.16 6.39 4.79
N SER A 114 -11.80 5.52 5.71
CA SER A 114 -10.89 4.41 5.50
C SER A 114 -11.36 3.14 6.25
N PRO A 115 -10.70 1.99 6.09
CA PRO A 115 -11.01 0.81 6.90
C PRO A 115 -10.90 1.02 8.41
N ALA A 116 -10.13 2.00 8.87
CA ALA A 116 -10.07 2.35 10.29
C ALA A 116 -11.44 2.75 10.86
N ASP A 117 -12.32 3.36 10.06
CA ASP A 117 -13.68 3.76 10.44
C ASP A 117 -14.68 2.60 10.47
N ARG A 118 -14.24 1.41 10.06
CA ARG A 118 -15.07 0.19 9.96
C ARG A 118 -14.42 -1.00 10.67
N ASP A 119 -13.85 -0.76 11.85
CA ASP A 119 -13.16 -1.76 12.67
C ASP A 119 -12.05 -2.51 11.90
N TYR A 120 -11.37 -1.81 11.00
CA TYR A 120 -10.32 -2.37 10.14
C TYR A 120 -10.78 -3.59 9.31
N LYS A 121 -12.05 -3.63 8.90
CA LYS A 121 -12.50 -4.58 7.88
C LYS A 121 -11.72 -4.35 6.60
N PRO A 122 -11.09 -5.39 6.02
CA PRO A 122 -10.07 -5.18 5.02
C PRO A 122 -10.61 -4.62 3.70
N GLY A 123 -10.11 -3.45 3.28
CA GLY A 123 -10.04 -3.01 1.90
C GLY A 123 -8.83 -3.65 1.19
N PHE A 124 -7.74 -3.82 1.96
CA PHE A 124 -6.56 -4.59 1.56
C PHE A 124 -6.04 -5.40 2.76
N ALA A 125 -6.20 -6.72 2.71
CA ALA A 125 -5.88 -7.59 3.84
C ALA A 125 -4.39 -7.59 4.18
N ALA A 126 -4.07 -7.65 5.47
CA ALA A 126 -2.69 -7.68 5.98
C ALA A 126 -1.87 -8.85 5.40
N GLU A 127 -2.51 -10.01 5.17
CA GLU A 127 -1.86 -11.17 4.54
C GLU A 127 -1.45 -10.90 3.09
N LEU A 128 -2.23 -10.10 2.36
CA LEU A 128 -1.88 -9.70 1.00
C LEU A 128 -0.74 -8.69 0.99
N MET A 129 -0.71 -7.76 1.95
CA MET A 129 0.41 -6.85 2.14
C MET A 129 1.69 -7.64 2.47
N LEU A 130 1.63 -8.58 3.41
CA LEU A 130 2.77 -9.43 3.74
C LEU A 130 3.26 -10.24 2.54
N LYS A 131 2.35 -10.83 1.76
CA LYS A 131 2.71 -11.53 0.52
C LYS A 131 3.48 -10.63 -0.44
N ASP A 132 2.99 -9.41 -0.64
CA ASP A 132 3.62 -8.45 -1.57
C ASP A 132 4.98 -7.95 -1.05
N LEU A 133 5.12 -7.76 0.26
CA LEU A 133 6.41 -7.46 0.89
C LEU A 133 7.41 -8.61 0.72
N LYS A 134 6.99 -9.87 0.91
CA LYS A 134 7.84 -11.05 0.67
C LYS A 134 8.32 -11.12 -0.78
N LEU A 135 7.43 -10.90 -1.74
CA LEU A 135 7.80 -10.83 -3.16
C LEU A 135 8.83 -9.72 -3.42
N SER A 136 8.71 -8.57 -2.73
CA SER A 136 9.70 -7.50 -2.87
C SER A 136 11.08 -7.91 -2.33
N GLN A 137 11.13 -8.65 -1.21
CA GLN A 137 12.39 -9.14 -0.65
C GLN A 137 13.02 -10.25 -1.49
N GLU A 138 12.20 -11.15 -2.06
CA GLU A 138 12.68 -12.16 -3.01
C GLU A 138 13.31 -11.50 -4.24
N ALA A 139 12.63 -10.50 -4.83
CA ALA A 139 13.14 -9.75 -5.96
C ALA A 139 14.43 -8.97 -5.61
N ALA A 140 14.47 -8.31 -4.45
CA ALA A 140 15.65 -7.58 -3.97
C ALA A 140 16.87 -8.52 -3.81
N ASN A 141 16.66 -9.69 -3.21
CA ASN A 141 17.71 -10.70 -3.04
C ASN A 141 18.23 -11.21 -4.40
N ALA A 142 17.34 -11.47 -5.35
CA ALA A 142 17.70 -11.97 -6.68
C ALA A 142 18.62 -11.01 -7.47
N VAL A 143 18.52 -9.69 -7.20
CA VAL A 143 19.34 -8.67 -7.86
C VAL A 143 20.34 -7.99 -6.91
N SER A 144 20.50 -8.50 -5.70
CA SER A 144 21.39 -7.97 -4.65
C SER A 144 21.13 -6.49 -4.33
N ALA A 145 19.87 -6.06 -4.38
CA ALA A 145 19.47 -4.70 -3.99
C ALA A 145 19.28 -4.60 -2.47
N PRO A 146 19.92 -3.66 -1.76
CA PRO A 146 19.70 -3.44 -0.34
C PRO A 146 18.32 -2.81 -0.10
N THR A 147 17.46 -3.46 0.68
CA THR A 147 16.10 -3.00 1.01
C THR A 147 15.80 -3.17 2.49
N GLU A 148 16.64 -2.60 3.36
CA GLU A 148 16.57 -2.78 4.81
C GLU A 148 15.20 -2.41 5.40
N LEU A 149 14.60 -1.28 4.97
CA LEU A 149 13.26 -0.89 5.42
C LEU A 149 12.19 -1.86 4.93
N GLY A 150 12.31 -2.36 3.69
CA GLY A 150 11.39 -3.37 3.14
C GLY A 150 11.46 -4.68 3.91
N LYS A 151 12.67 -5.11 4.30
CA LYS A 151 12.89 -6.29 5.14
C LYS A 151 12.24 -6.09 6.52
N HIS A 152 12.51 -4.98 7.17
CA HIS A 152 11.94 -4.70 8.49
C HIS A 152 10.41 -4.58 8.45
N ALA A 153 9.85 -3.95 7.41
CA ALA A 153 8.41 -3.92 7.19
C ALA A 153 7.80 -5.33 7.04
N THR A 154 8.51 -6.23 6.34
CA THR A 154 8.09 -7.64 6.22
C THR A 154 8.01 -8.31 7.59
N GLU A 155 9.04 -8.16 8.42
CA GLU A 155 9.11 -8.72 9.77
C GLU A 155 8.00 -8.18 10.69
N ILE A 156 7.67 -6.88 10.59
CA ILE A 156 6.57 -6.26 11.34
C ILE A 156 5.22 -6.88 10.94
N TYR A 157 4.94 -7.03 9.63
CA TYR A 157 3.69 -7.64 9.17
C TYR A 157 3.61 -9.14 9.50
N GLU A 158 4.73 -9.88 9.46
CA GLU A 158 4.76 -11.28 9.92
C GLU A 158 4.36 -11.38 11.39
N THR A 159 4.97 -10.56 12.24
CA THR A 159 4.66 -10.52 13.66
C THR A 159 3.21 -10.11 13.91
N PHE A 160 2.74 -9.05 13.27
CA PHE A 160 1.36 -8.57 13.37
C PHE A 160 0.35 -9.68 13.04
N ILE A 161 0.55 -10.39 11.92
CA ILE A 161 -0.36 -11.47 11.50
C ILE A 161 -0.31 -12.64 12.49
N SER A 162 0.88 -13.02 12.99
CA SER A 162 1.02 -14.10 13.97
C SER A 162 0.39 -13.79 15.34
N GLU A 163 0.30 -12.50 15.69
CA GLU A 163 -0.27 -12.01 16.95
C GLU A 163 -1.75 -11.57 16.84
N GLY A 164 -2.45 -11.97 15.78
CA GLY A 164 -3.90 -11.81 15.64
C GLY A 164 -4.37 -10.84 14.57
N GLY A 165 -3.46 -10.28 13.76
CA GLY A 165 -3.79 -9.39 12.65
C GLY A 165 -4.36 -10.08 11.40
N LYS A 166 -4.49 -11.42 11.44
CA LYS A 166 -5.04 -12.19 10.33
C LYS A 166 -6.49 -11.79 10.05
N GLY A 167 -6.82 -11.54 8.78
CA GLY A 167 -8.16 -11.12 8.35
C GLY A 167 -8.47 -9.64 8.61
N MET A 168 -7.52 -8.87 9.15
CA MET A 168 -7.64 -7.42 9.32
C MET A 168 -7.09 -6.67 8.12
N ASP A 169 -7.46 -5.40 8.01
CA ASP A 169 -6.84 -4.48 7.06
C ASP A 169 -5.36 -4.24 7.38
N PHE A 170 -4.52 -4.01 6.38
CA PHE A 170 -3.10 -3.78 6.57
C PHE A 170 -2.80 -2.50 7.39
N SER A 171 -3.75 -1.56 7.48
CA SER A 171 -3.65 -0.36 8.31
C SER A 171 -3.88 -0.62 9.81
N ALA A 172 -4.34 -1.82 10.19
CA ALA A 172 -4.53 -2.21 11.60
C ALA A 172 -3.21 -2.38 12.39
N ILE A 173 -2.08 -2.04 11.79
CA ILE A 173 -0.81 -1.83 12.50
C ILE A 173 -0.98 -0.76 13.60
N LEU A 174 -1.78 0.29 13.38
CA LEU A 174 -1.98 1.32 14.41
C LEU A 174 -2.54 0.74 15.72
N PRO A 175 -3.74 0.12 15.79
CA PRO A 175 -4.25 -0.46 17.04
C PRO A 175 -3.39 -1.62 17.57
N TYR A 176 -2.57 -2.24 16.74
CA TYR A 176 -1.59 -3.23 17.18
C TYR A 176 -0.44 -2.58 17.96
N LEU A 177 0.09 -1.44 17.49
CA LEU A 177 1.14 -0.69 18.18
C LEU A 177 0.66 -0.07 19.49
N GLU A 178 -0.60 0.37 19.57
CA GLU A 178 -1.19 0.95 20.79
C GLU A 178 -1.23 -0.04 21.96
N LYS A 179 -1.21 -1.34 21.68
CA LYS A 179 -1.24 -2.41 22.70
C LYS A 179 0.15 -2.80 23.22
N LYS A 180 1.21 -2.28 22.59
CA LYS A 180 2.62 -2.48 23.00
C LYS A 180 3.12 -1.32 23.85
#